data_8dba605d82db390be1ce51fb848c119a
#
_entry.id   8dba605d82db390be1ce51fb848c119a
#
_cell.length_a   1.000
_cell.length_b   1.000
_cell.length_c   1.000
_cell.angle_alpha   90.00
_cell.angle_beta   90.00
_cell.angle_gamma   90.00
#
_symmetry.space_group_name_H-M   'P 1'
#
loop_
_entity.id
_entity.type
_entity.pdbx_description
1 polymer ?
#
loop_
_entity_poly.entity_id
_entity_poly.type
_entity_poly.pdbx_seq_one_letter_code
_entity_poly.pdbx_strand_id
1 'polypeptide(L)'
;MDDERENLSWQAFGDASRELAKVIAADGFEPDLILSIARGGLFLAASLGYALAVKNLHVTNVEFYDGVGTTLDMPVMLPPVPSAVDFSAKKVLIADDVADSGRTMELVHTFIKDHVEYVRTAVIYEKPQSLIKCDYVWKRTDRWINFPWSVEGPVVLRAGQILDA
;
A
#
# COMPACT_ATOMS: atom_id res chain seq x y z
N MET A 1 -8.55 21.89 20.68
CA MET A 1 -7.58 21.69 19.59
C MET A 1 -8.30 20.86 18.55
N ASP A 2 -8.54 21.44 17.38
CA ASP A 2 -9.06 20.65 16.27
C ASP A 2 -7.98 19.63 15.91
N ASP A 3 -8.29 18.37 16.18
CA ASP A 3 -7.53 17.25 15.66
C ASP A 3 -7.84 17.21 14.16
N GLU A 4 -7.12 18.06 13.42
CA GLU A 4 -7.32 18.18 11.97
C GLU A 4 -6.90 16.88 11.30
N ARG A 5 -7.86 15.99 11.17
CA ARG A 5 -7.68 14.73 10.44
C ARG A 5 -7.89 14.93 8.96
N GLU A 6 -7.15 14.18 8.18
CA GLU A 6 -7.40 14.04 6.76
C GLU A 6 -8.53 13.04 6.57
N ASN A 7 -9.64 13.47 5.97
CA ASN A 7 -10.79 12.59 5.75
C ASN A 7 -10.89 12.22 4.27
N LEU A 8 -10.70 10.94 3.97
CA LEU A 8 -10.88 10.40 2.62
C LEU A 8 -12.25 9.76 2.52
N SER A 9 -13.12 10.31 1.70
CA SER A 9 -14.41 9.68 1.37
C SER A 9 -14.25 8.65 0.24
N TRP A 10 -15.24 7.76 0.06
CA TRP A 10 -15.26 6.85 -1.09
C TRP A 10 -15.21 7.58 -2.43
N GLN A 11 -15.89 8.72 -2.55
CA GLN A 11 -15.82 9.54 -3.75
C GLN A 11 -14.40 10.10 -3.98
N ALA A 12 -13.81 10.70 -2.95
CA ALA A 12 -12.47 11.26 -3.03
C ALA A 12 -11.41 10.17 -3.31
N PHE A 13 -11.59 8.97 -2.75
CA PHE A 13 -10.75 7.82 -3.09
C PHE A 13 -10.85 7.45 -4.58
N GLY A 14 -12.06 7.42 -5.12
CA GLY A 14 -12.26 7.16 -6.55
C GLY A 14 -11.53 8.18 -7.44
N ASP A 15 -11.66 9.46 -7.10
CA ASP A 15 -10.98 10.53 -7.81
C ASP A 15 -9.45 10.44 -7.67
N ALA A 16 -8.96 10.23 -6.45
CA ALA A 16 -7.54 10.09 -6.16
C ALA A 16 -6.89 8.92 -6.92
N SER A 17 -7.53 7.76 -6.92
CA SER A 17 -7.03 6.58 -7.64
C SER A 17 -6.99 6.80 -9.16
N ARG A 18 -7.98 7.51 -9.69
CA ARG A 18 -8.03 7.86 -11.11
C ARG A 18 -6.95 8.87 -11.49
N GLU A 19 -6.70 9.86 -10.64
CA GLU A 19 -5.60 10.82 -10.81
C GLU A 19 -4.24 10.12 -10.79
N LEU A 20 -4.00 9.21 -9.84
CA LEU A 20 -2.77 8.40 -9.79
C LEU A 20 -2.60 7.59 -11.07
N ALA A 21 -3.63 6.94 -11.56
CA ALA A 21 -3.57 6.17 -12.80
C ALA A 21 -3.16 7.05 -14.01
N LYS A 22 -3.68 8.28 -14.08
CA LYS A 22 -3.30 9.23 -15.12
C LYS A 22 -1.82 9.64 -15.02
N VAL A 23 -1.32 9.86 -13.80
CA VAL A 23 0.09 10.19 -13.57
C VAL A 23 1.00 9.03 -13.98
N ILE A 24 0.65 7.80 -13.58
CA ILE A 24 1.39 6.58 -13.95
C ILE A 24 1.45 6.42 -15.47
N ALA A 25 0.31 6.57 -16.13
CA ALA A 25 0.22 6.46 -17.59
C ALA A 25 1.02 7.57 -18.31
N ALA A 26 0.97 8.81 -17.79
CA ALA A 26 1.72 9.94 -18.35
C ALA A 26 3.24 9.79 -18.18
N ASP A 27 3.68 9.10 -17.12
CA ASP A 27 5.10 8.74 -16.91
C ASP A 27 5.58 7.61 -17.85
N GLY A 28 4.67 7.00 -18.58
CA GLY A 28 4.97 5.91 -19.51
C GLY A 28 5.25 4.58 -18.83
N PHE A 29 4.93 4.45 -17.55
CA PHE A 29 5.07 3.20 -16.84
C PHE A 29 3.86 2.30 -17.07
N GLU A 30 4.09 1.17 -17.72
CA GLU A 30 3.09 0.16 -18.03
C GLU A 30 3.36 -1.09 -17.18
N PRO A 31 2.74 -1.23 -16.00
CA PRO A 31 2.95 -2.40 -15.17
C PRO A 31 2.32 -3.66 -15.78
N ASP A 32 3.06 -4.75 -15.74
CA ASP A 32 2.57 -6.08 -16.10
C ASP A 32 1.76 -6.71 -14.96
N LEU A 33 2.05 -6.26 -13.73
CA LEU A 33 1.49 -6.80 -12.50
C LEU A 33 1.39 -5.70 -11.45
N ILE A 34 0.31 -5.73 -10.67
CA ILE A 34 0.16 -4.91 -9.46
C ILE A 34 0.25 -5.81 -8.25
N LEU A 35 1.19 -5.52 -7.35
CA LEU A 35 1.33 -6.18 -6.06
C LEU A 35 0.69 -5.31 -4.99
N SER A 36 -0.40 -5.80 -4.43
CA SER A 36 -1.14 -5.11 -3.37
C SER A 36 -0.61 -5.49 -1.99
N ILE A 37 -0.41 -4.50 -1.15
CA ILE A 37 -0.16 -4.74 0.28
C ILE A 37 -1.52 -4.73 1.00
N ALA A 38 -1.93 -5.89 1.50
CA ALA A 38 -3.18 -6.01 2.24
C ALA A 38 -3.02 -5.37 3.63
N ARG A 39 -4.06 -4.78 4.12
CA ARG A 39 -5.46 -4.72 3.60
C ARG A 39 -5.74 -3.46 2.78
N GLY A 40 -5.30 -2.29 3.26
CA GLY A 40 -5.62 -0.99 2.65
C GLY A 40 -5.23 -0.86 1.19
N GLY A 41 -4.09 -1.42 0.81
CA GLY A 41 -3.62 -1.41 -0.57
C GLY A 41 -4.50 -2.16 -1.57
N LEU A 42 -5.37 -3.07 -1.10
CA LEU A 42 -6.30 -3.81 -1.96
C LEU A 42 -7.25 -2.87 -2.72
N PHE A 43 -7.74 -1.84 -2.08
CA PHE A 43 -8.64 -0.86 -2.70
C PHE A 43 -7.94 -0.11 -3.84
N LEU A 44 -6.74 0.41 -3.56
CA LEU A 44 -5.96 1.13 -4.56
C LEU A 44 -5.53 0.23 -5.71
N ALA A 45 -5.02 -0.97 -5.41
CA ALA A 45 -4.56 -1.92 -6.42
C ALA A 45 -5.68 -2.32 -7.38
N ALA A 46 -6.87 -2.62 -6.87
CA ALA A 46 -8.02 -2.95 -7.70
C ALA A 46 -8.44 -1.78 -8.59
N SER A 47 -8.51 -0.58 -8.04
CA SER A 47 -8.86 0.62 -8.80
C SER A 47 -7.84 0.94 -9.89
N LEU A 48 -6.54 0.86 -9.58
CA LEU A 48 -5.46 1.05 -10.55
C LEU A 48 -5.49 -0.06 -11.62
N GLY A 49 -5.78 -1.30 -11.23
CA GLY A 49 -5.90 -2.42 -12.15
C GLY A 49 -6.93 -2.17 -13.25
N TYR A 50 -8.09 -1.65 -12.88
CA TYR A 50 -9.11 -1.24 -13.86
C TYR A 50 -8.67 -0.04 -14.69
N ALA A 51 -8.12 0.99 -14.05
CA ALA A 51 -7.77 2.22 -14.75
C ALA A 51 -6.58 2.06 -15.70
N LEU A 52 -5.63 1.17 -15.39
CA LEU A 52 -4.43 0.87 -16.20
C LEU A 52 -4.58 -0.38 -17.06
N ALA A 53 -5.75 -1.03 -17.06
CA ALA A 53 -6.03 -2.27 -17.77
C ALA A 53 -5.09 -3.44 -17.38
N VAL A 54 -4.72 -3.52 -16.11
CA VAL A 54 -3.88 -4.58 -15.56
C VAL A 54 -4.74 -5.56 -14.78
N LYS A 55 -4.89 -6.77 -15.28
CA LYS A 55 -5.63 -7.86 -14.63
C LYS A 55 -4.80 -8.68 -13.65
N ASN A 56 -3.50 -8.69 -13.83
CA ASN A 56 -2.60 -9.50 -13.01
C ASN A 56 -2.35 -8.79 -11.68
N LEU A 57 -3.08 -9.22 -10.66
CA LEU A 57 -3.04 -8.69 -9.31
C LEU A 57 -2.59 -9.77 -8.35
N HIS A 58 -1.56 -9.48 -7.56
CA HIS A 58 -1.12 -10.32 -6.46
C HIS A 58 -1.27 -9.56 -5.13
N VAL A 59 -1.42 -10.32 -4.06
CA VAL A 59 -1.62 -9.78 -2.71
C VAL A 59 -0.53 -10.31 -1.80
N THR A 60 0.05 -9.43 -1.00
CA THR A 60 0.91 -9.80 0.10
C THR A 60 0.40 -9.20 1.41
N ASN A 61 0.45 -9.98 2.48
CA ASN A 61 0.21 -9.51 3.84
C ASN A 61 1.53 -9.19 4.51
N VAL A 62 1.56 -8.07 5.22
CA VAL A 62 2.70 -7.71 6.07
C VAL A 62 2.17 -7.39 7.46
N GLU A 63 2.76 -8.01 8.47
CA GLU A 63 2.47 -7.73 9.87
C GLU A 63 3.72 -7.31 10.61
N PHE A 64 3.55 -6.38 11.56
CA PHE A 64 4.59 -6.06 12.51
C PHE A 64 4.54 -7.09 13.64
N TYR A 65 5.63 -7.82 13.84
CA TYR A 65 5.74 -8.83 14.86
C TYR A 65 6.28 -8.21 16.15
N ASP A 66 5.41 -8.07 17.14
CA ASP A 66 5.82 -7.87 18.53
C ASP A 66 6.19 -9.24 19.11
N GLY A 67 7.44 -9.60 19.00
CA GLY A 67 7.96 -10.78 19.71
C GLY A 67 7.79 -10.58 21.20
N VAL A 68 7.20 -11.56 21.90
CA VAL A 68 7.11 -11.56 23.36
C VAL A 68 8.53 -11.36 23.92
N GLY A 69 8.79 -10.14 24.43
CA GLY A 69 10.05 -9.78 25.08
C GLY A 69 11.09 -9.09 24.21
N THR A 70 10.80 -8.70 22.96
CA THR A 70 11.71 -7.91 22.13
C THR A 70 10.99 -6.70 21.52
N THR A 71 11.58 -5.53 21.69
CA THR A 71 11.11 -4.24 21.20
C THR A 71 11.46 -3.96 19.73
N LEU A 72 11.54 -4.97 18.90
CA LEU A 72 11.83 -4.79 17.49
C LEU A 72 10.54 -4.88 16.69
N ASP A 73 9.96 -3.72 16.40
CA ASP A 73 8.91 -3.55 15.40
C ASP A 73 9.46 -3.87 14.01
N MET A 74 9.58 -5.16 13.68
CA MET A 74 10.02 -5.59 12.36
C MET A 74 8.82 -6.06 11.55
N PRO A 75 8.60 -5.49 10.35
CA PRO A 75 7.57 -6.00 9.46
C PRO A 75 7.94 -7.37 8.92
N VAL A 76 6.97 -8.28 8.88
CA VAL A 76 7.13 -9.65 8.38
C VAL A 76 6.08 -9.92 7.32
N MET A 77 6.51 -10.45 6.17
CA MET A 77 5.59 -10.93 5.14
C MET A 77 4.99 -12.26 5.57
N LEU A 78 3.65 -12.32 5.57
CA LEU A 78 2.92 -13.54 5.90
C LEU A 78 2.72 -14.44 4.67
N PRO A 79 2.65 -15.78 4.86
CA PRO A 79 2.32 -16.68 3.77
C PRO A 79 0.88 -16.45 3.23
N PRO A 80 0.66 -16.70 1.92
CA PRO A 80 1.65 -17.08 0.93
C PRO A 80 2.56 -15.92 0.54
N VAL A 81 3.86 -16.13 0.59
CA VAL A 81 4.82 -15.15 0.12
C VAL A 81 4.91 -15.26 -1.41
N PRO A 82 4.85 -14.13 -2.15
CA PRO A 82 4.99 -14.19 -3.60
C PRO A 82 6.29 -14.87 -4.01
N SER A 83 6.21 -15.76 -4.98
CA SER A 83 7.39 -16.40 -5.55
C SER A 83 8.14 -15.43 -6.44
N ALA A 84 9.46 -15.37 -6.32
CA ALA A 84 10.31 -14.57 -7.18
C ALA A 84 10.17 -14.95 -8.68
N VAL A 85 9.85 -16.20 -8.95
CA VAL A 85 9.63 -16.70 -10.33
C VAL A 85 8.41 -16.04 -10.98
N ASP A 86 7.39 -15.71 -10.19
CA ASP A 86 6.16 -15.08 -10.69
C ASP A 86 6.39 -13.65 -11.19
N PHE A 87 7.48 -13.04 -10.78
CA PHE A 87 7.82 -11.65 -11.09
C PHE A 87 8.94 -11.49 -12.10
N SER A 88 9.59 -12.59 -12.53
CA SER A 88 10.72 -12.56 -13.47
C SER A 88 10.40 -11.79 -14.75
N ALA A 89 11.28 -10.87 -15.14
CA ALA A 89 11.16 -10.03 -16.34
C ALA A 89 9.84 -9.23 -16.42
N LYS A 90 9.27 -8.87 -15.28
CA LYS A 90 8.03 -8.09 -15.20
C LYS A 90 8.28 -6.69 -14.65
N LYS A 91 7.41 -5.77 -15.05
CA LYS A 91 7.28 -4.44 -14.48
C LYS A 91 6.20 -4.50 -13.41
N VAL A 92 6.58 -4.28 -12.16
CA VAL A 92 5.69 -4.42 -11.01
C VAL A 92 5.38 -3.07 -10.40
N LEU A 93 4.09 -2.81 -10.17
CA LEU A 93 3.62 -1.70 -9.38
C LEU A 93 3.19 -2.21 -8.00
N ILE A 94 3.87 -1.75 -6.95
CA ILE A 94 3.44 -2.01 -5.57
C ILE A 94 2.44 -0.93 -5.17
N ALA A 95 1.30 -1.34 -4.64
CA ALA A 95 0.24 -0.43 -4.21
C ALA A 95 -0.11 -0.60 -2.74
N ASP A 96 -0.20 0.52 -2.02
CA ASP A 96 -0.68 0.59 -0.64
C ASP A 96 -1.52 1.87 -0.45
N ASP A 97 -2.24 1.96 0.66
CA ASP A 97 -3.03 3.15 0.97
C ASP A 97 -2.17 4.29 1.53
N VAL A 98 -1.24 3.99 2.41
CA VAL A 98 -0.36 4.98 3.02
C VAL A 98 1.04 4.43 3.27
N ALA A 99 2.04 5.24 2.97
CA ALA A 99 3.39 5.06 3.46
C ALA A 99 3.59 5.95 4.70
N ASP A 100 3.33 5.40 5.89
CA ASP A 100 3.47 6.12 7.15
C ASP A 100 4.94 6.13 7.61
N SER A 101 5.40 5.11 8.31
CA SER A 101 6.83 4.93 8.56
C SER A 101 7.59 4.52 7.29
N GLY A 102 6.90 3.97 6.33
CA GLY A 102 7.45 3.44 5.09
C GLY A 102 8.10 2.06 5.20
N ARG A 103 8.15 1.48 6.40
CA ARG A 103 8.81 0.19 6.64
C ARG A 103 8.17 -0.97 5.87
N THR A 104 6.85 -1.00 5.81
CA THR A 104 6.11 -2.03 5.06
C THR A 104 6.42 -1.96 3.57
N MET A 105 6.34 -0.77 3.00
CA MET A 105 6.63 -0.54 1.59
C MET A 105 8.10 -0.85 1.26
N GLU A 106 9.04 -0.44 2.12
CA GLU A 106 10.45 -0.72 1.97
C GLU A 106 10.76 -2.23 2.01
N LEU A 107 10.13 -2.97 2.92
CA LEU A 107 10.28 -4.42 3.00
C LEU A 107 9.83 -5.09 1.69
N VAL A 108 8.63 -4.78 1.21
CA VAL A 108 8.09 -5.39 0.00
C VAL A 108 8.90 -4.99 -1.23
N HIS A 109 9.26 -3.71 -1.34
CA HIS A 109 10.10 -3.22 -2.42
C HIS A 109 11.47 -3.93 -2.44
N THR A 110 12.13 -4.03 -1.29
CA THR A 110 13.45 -4.70 -1.17
C THR A 110 13.36 -6.18 -1.50
N PHE A 111 12.25 -6.84 -1.10
CA PHE A 111 12.03 -8.25 -1.38
C PHE A 111 11.97 -8.54 -2.89
N ILE A 112 11.30 -7.70 -3.68
CA ILE A 112 11.03 -8.01 -5.08
C ILE A 112 11.98 -7.33 -6.07
N LYS A 113 12.64 -6.23 -5.71
CA LYS A 113 13.44 -5.40 -6.64
C LYS A 113 14.51 -6.17 -7.42
N ASP A 114 15.09 -7.21 -6.81
CA ASP A 114 16.15 -8.00 -7.41
C ASP A 114 15.61 -9.15 -8.30
N HIS A 115 14.29 -9.32 -8.34
CA HIS A 115 13.61 -10.39 -9.06
C HIS A 115 12.78 -9.90 -10.24
N VAL A 116 12.66 -8.59 -10.43
CA VAL A 116 11.82 -7.98 -11.44
C VAL A 116 12.63 -7.09 -12.38
N GLU A 117 12.08 -6.78 -13.54
CA GLU A 117 12.73 -5.86 -14.48
C GLU A 117 12.67 -4.41 -13.95
N TYR A 118 11.48 -4.00 -13.54
CA TYR A 118 11.25 -2.69 -12.91
C TYR A 118 10.24 -2.80 -11.78
N VAL A 119 10.46 -2.03 -10.73
CA VAL A 119 9.51 -1.85 -9.64
C VAL A 119 9.26 -0.35 -9.41
N ARG A 120 7.97 -0.02 -9.29
CA ARG A 120 7.51 1.31 -8.88
C ARG A 120 6.51 1.15 -7.74
N THR A 121 6.33 2.22 -6.99
CA THR A 121 5.49 2.25 -5.80
C THR A 121 4.42 3.33 -5.92
N ALA A 122 3.19 3.02 -5.51
CA ALA A 122 2.07 3.95 -5.52
C ALA A 122 1.33 3.90 -4.19
N VAL A 123 1.04 5.07 -3.64
CA VAL A 123 0.24 5.24 -2.43
C VAL A 123 -0.73 6.41 -2.58
N ILE A 124 -1.85 6.36 -1.85
CA ILE A 124 -2.76 7.51 -1.77
C ILE A 124 -2.07 8.60 -0.93
N TYR A 125 -1.57 8.23 0.23
CA TYR A 125 -0.88 9.18 1.12
C TYR A 125 0.55 8.76 1.42
N GLU A 126 1.42 9.75 1.55
CA GLU A 126 2.79 9.58 2.06
C GLU A 126 3.03 10.55 3.20
N LYS A 127 3.53 10.02 4.32
CA LYS A 127 3.93 10.82 5.47
C LYS A 127 5.35 11.38 5.28
N PRO A 128 5.64 12.58 5.84
CA PRO A 128 6.98 13.16 5.74
C PRO A 128 8.09 12.28 6.32
N GLN A 129 7.77 11.51 7.38
CA GLN A 129 8.70 10.60 8.05
C GLN A 129 8.92 9.26 7.35
N SER A 130 8.19 8.98 6.26
CA SER A 130 8.37 7.71 5.53
C SER A 130 9.82 7.50 5.09
N LEU A 131 10.36 6.34 5.41
CA LEU A 131 11.72 5.93 5.04
C LEU A 131 11.91 5.78 3.54
N ILE A 132 10.87 5.31 2.86
CA ILE A 132 10.84 5.20 1.41
C ILE A 132 10.00 6.33 0.82
N LYS A 133 10.53 6.95 -0.24
CA LYS A 133 9.76 7.91 -1.04
C LYS A 133 9.15 7.16 -2.21
N CYS A 134 7.81 7.09 -2.21
CA CYS A 134 7.09 6.39 -3.26
C CYS A 134 7.16 7.15 -4.59
N ASP A 135 7.16 6.40 -5.68
CA ASP A 135 7.24 6.99 -7.03
C ASP A 135 5.98 7.78 -7.38
N TYR A 136 4.82 7.27 -6.98
CA TYR A 136 3.53 7.90 -7.25
C TYR A 136 2.76 8.11 -5.94
N VAL A 137 2.50 9.36 -5.62
CA VAL A 137 1.82 9.78 -4.40
C VAL A 137 0.72 10.76 -4.76
N TRP A 138 -0.52 10.47 -4.32
CA TRP A 138 -1.62 11.41 -4.53
C TRP A 138 -1.48 12.65 -3.65
N LYS A 139 -1.27 12.44 -2.34
CA LYS A 139 -1.16 13.54 -1.38
C LYS A 139 -0.15 13.26 -0.27
N ARG A 140 0.61 14.27 0.12
CA ARG A 140 1.47 14.24 1.30
C ARG A 140 0.80 14.93 2.46
N THR A 141 0.83 14.32 3.64
CA THR A 141 0.25 14.88 4.86
C THR A 141 0.94 14.32 6.09
N ASP A 142 1.07 15.14 7.13
CA ASP A 142 1.49 14.73 8.47
C ASP A 142 0.30 14.40 9.38
N ARG A 143 -0.93 14.69 8.92
CA ARG A 143 -2.16 14.46 9.67
C ARG A 143 -2.55 13.00 9.74
N TRP A 144 -3.30 12.62 10.76
CA TRP A 144 -3.95 11.33 10.80
C TRP A 144 -4.99 11.20 9.68
N ILE A 145 -5.06 10.04 9.05
CA ILE A 145 -5.95 9.82 7.92
C ILE A 145 -7.10 8.92 8.36
N ASN A 146 -8.32 9.36 8.12
CA ASN A 146 -9.52 8.55 8.22
C ASN A 146 -9.84 7.97 6.85
N PHE A 147 -9.56 6.69 6.66
CA PHE A 147 -9.91 6.00 5.43
C PHE A 147 -11.36 5.52 5.46
N PRO A 148 -12.09 5.54 4.34
CA PRO A 148 -13.51 5.16 4.31
C PRO A 148 -13.76 3.70 4.68
N TRP A 149 -12.76 2.83 4.57
CA TRP A 149 -12.85 1.41 4.94
C TRP A 149 -12.49 1.14 6.41
N SER A 150 -11.97 2.09 7.14
CA SER A 150 -11.54 1.91 8.53
C SER A 150 -12.03 2.97 9.51
N VAL A 151 -12.78 3.96 9.03
CA VAL A 151 -13.33 5.03 9.89
C VAL A 151 -14.33 4.50 10.91
N GLU A 152 -15.06 3.45 10.56
CA GLU A 152 -15.92 2.72 11.48
C GLU A 152 -15.19 1.49 12.03
N GLY A 153 -15.39 1.20 13.32
CA GLY A 153 -14.81 0.02 13.94
C GLY A 153 -15.36 -1.30 13.36
N PRO A 154 -14.68 -2.41 13.62
CA PRO A 154 -15.12 -3.71 13.14
C PRO A 154 -16.47 -4.11 13.74
N VAL A 155 -17.31 -4.74 12.94
CA VAL A 155 -18.64 -5.25 13.38
C VAL A 155 -18.50 -6.39 14.38
N VAL A 156 -17.39 -7.14 14.29
CA VAL A 156 -17.09 -8.27 15.19
C VAL A 156 -15.80 -8.00 15.94
N LEU A 157 -15.88 -8.00 17.26
CA LEU A 157 -14.70 -7.94 18.12
C LEU A 157 -14.17 -9.36 18.34
N ARG A 158 -12.90 -9.58 17.99
CA ARG A 158 -12.19 -10.82 18.29
C ARG A 158 -11.26 -10.62 19.50
N ALA A 159 -11.25 -11.57 20.43
CA ALA A 159 -10.35 -11.52 21.58
C ALA A 159 -8.88 -11.48 21.12
N GLY A 160 -8.10 -10.54 21.65
CA GLY A 160 -6.68 -10.39 21.35
C GLY A 160 -6.35 -9.59 20.09
N GLN A 161 -7.34 -9.02 19.39
CA GLN A 161 -7.06 -8.04 18.35
C GLN A 161 -6.88 -6.65 18.97
N ILE A 162 -5.69 -6.11 18.78
CA ILE A 162 -5.48 -4.66 18.90
C ILE A 162 -6.25 -4.06 17.71
N LEU A 163 -7.14 -3.12 18.00
CA LEU A 163 -7.79 -2.34 16.97
C LEU A 163 -6.73 -1.39 16.40
N ASP A 164 -6.03 -1.83 15.36
CA ASP A 164 -5.29 -0.91 14.53
C ASP A 164 -6.32 -0.06 13.80
N ALA A 165 -6.41 1.18 14.24
CA ALA A 165 -7.20 2.20 13.58
C ALA A 165 -6.50 2.65 12.31
#